data_a44e780a2f29ff40d473568bb6d5f643
#
_entry.id   a44e780a2f29ff40d473568bb6d5f643
#
_cell.length_a   1.000
_cell.length_b   1.000
_cell.length_c   1.000
_cell.angle_alpha   90.00
_cell.angle_beta   90.00
_cell.angle_gamma   90.00
#
_symmetry.space_group_name_H-M   'P 1'
#
loop_
_entity.id
_entity.type
_entity.pdbx_description
1 polymer ?
#
loop_
_entity_poly.entity_id
_entity_poly.type
_entity_poly.pdbx_seq_one_letter_code
_entity_poly.pdbx_strand_id
1 'polypeptide(L)'
;MQLSTNSGTFCSLVEIQPNPTLGEVLDQLVPPREFTKARFDNYLPDSNFPSQSSALSAARSFVRPGIIGSFFTRAKAPNYLGIYLDGGFGVGKTHLLAAIWHEFSGKKAFGSFLAYTSLIGLLGFADALKHLSRYELICIDEFELDDPGDTMLMSRLLSELGSKGIRFAATSNTPPNALGEGRFAARDFAREISVMADRFQIVSVDGDDYRHRPVDGHTTALSDSQVEQKTREALSKGQNVAKDDFAQLLNHLAKVHPSKYLKLIESIDFLILTSAHKLTDQSAALRFVSLVDRLYESRIALASTGIGLTEVFSEEHIAGGYRKKYLRAISRIGSLTELV
;
A
#
# COMPACT_ATOMS: atom_id res chain seq x y z
N MET A 1 -2.81 -43.59 -17.40
CA MET A 1 -2.35 -42.48 -16.59
C MET A 1 -2.51 -41.23 -17.44
N GLN A 2 -3.68 -40.60 -17.41
CA GLN A 2 -3.96 -39.39 -18.18
C GLN A 2 -3.35 -38.21 -17.43
N LEU A 3 -2.26 -37.66 -17.96
CA LEU A 3 -1.77 -36.35 -17.57
C LEU A 3 -2.78 -35.32 -18.12
N SER A 4 -3.66 -34.79 -17.25
CA SER A 4 -4.41 -33.59 -17.57
C SER A 4 -3.42 -32.45 -17.68
N THR A 5 -3.08 -32.05 -18.88
CA THR A 5 -2.38 -30.79 -19.13
C THR A 5 -3.32 -29.66 -18.71
N ASN A 6 -3.09 -29.13 -17.52
CA ASN A 6 -3.74 -27.89 -17.08
C ASN A 6 -3.15 -26.76 -17.95
N SER A 7 -3.76 -26.47 -19.08
CA SER A 7 -3.43 -25.27 -19.87
C SER A 7 -3.99 -24.06 -19.14
N GLY A 8 -3.17 -23.01 -19.01
CA GLY A 8 -3.62 -21.75 -18.42
C GLY A 8 -4.78 -21.11 -19.20
N THR A 9 -5.44 -20.15 -18.62
CA THR A 9 -6.55 -19.42 -19.24
C THR A 9 -6.08 -18.07 -19.81
N PHE A 10 -6.78 -17.62 -20.84
CA PHE A 10 -6.56 -16.31 -21.45
C PHE A 10 -7.78 -15.43 -21.23
N CYS A 11 -7.59 -14.20 -20.75
CA CYS A 11 -8.68 -13.28 -20.43
C CYS A 11 -8.32 -11.82 -20.72
N SER A 12 -9.28 -10.92 -20.50
CA SER A 12 -9.12 -9.47 -20.51
C SER A 12 -9.60 -8.90 -19.17
N LEU A 13 -8.80 -8.06 -18.52
CA LEU A 13 -9.21 -7.39 -17.29
C LEU A 13 -10.33 -6.38 -17.53
N VAL A 14 -10.41 -5.81 -18.73
CA VAL A 14 -11.44 -4.83 -19.09
C VAL A 14 -12.84 -5.46 -19.06
N GLU A 15 -12.95 -6.77 -19.24
CA GLU A 15 -14.21 -7.51 -19.20
C GLU A 15 -14.63 -7.91 -17.78
N ILE A 16 -13.71 -7.81 -16.80
CA ILE A 16 -13.95 -8.21 -15.42
C ILE A 16 -14.61 -7.05 -14.65
N GLN A 17 -15.76 -7.35 -14.04
CA GLN A 17 -16.41 -6.45 -13.07
C GLN A 17 -16.12 -6.96 -11.65
N PRO A 18 -15.08 -6.43 -10.99
CA PRO A 18 -14.68 -6.94 -9.68
C PRO A 18 -15.72 -6.58 -8.61
N ASN A 19 -16.26 -7.59 -7.94
CA ASN A 19 -17.22 -7.40 -6.88
C ASN A 19 -16.80 -8.20 -5.62
N PRO A 20 -15.84 -7.68 -4.82
CA PRO A 20 -15.40 -8.36 -3.62
C PRO A 20 -16.53 -8.43 -2.60
N THR A 21 -16.66 -9.56 -1.94
CA THR A 21 -17.55 -9.71 -0.79
C THR A 21 -16.98 -8.99 0.43
N LEU A 22 -17.85 -8.65 1.39
CA LEU A 22 -17.40 -8.07 2.65
C LEU A 22 -16.39 -8.99 3.38
N GLY A 23 -16.62 -10.30 3.35
CA GLY A 23 -15.68 -11.27 3.94
C GLY A 23 -14.30 -11.17 3.33
N GLU A 24 -14.18 -11.18 2.00
CA GLU A 24 -12.91 -11.03 1.28
C GLU A 24 -12.18 -9.72 1.64
N VAL A 25 -12.91 -8.62 1.77
CA VAL A 25 -12.31 -7.32 2.14
C VAL A 25 -11.82 -7.33 3.59
N LEU A 26 -12.57 -7.92 4.51
CA LEU A 26 -12.17 -8.00 5.93
C LEU A 26 -11.01 -8.99 6.14
N ASP A 27 -10.97 -10.08 5.38
CA ASP A 27 -9.90 -11.08 5.43
C ASP A 27 -8.56 -10.52 4.92
N GLN A 28 -8.61 -9.47 4.10
CA GLN A 28 -7.42 -8.74 3.64
C GLN A 28 -6.85 -7.77 4.68
N LEU A 29 -7.52 -7.54 5.82
CA LEU A 29 -7.03 -6.67 6.89
C LEU A 29 -5.94 -7.35 7.75
N VAL A 30 -4.93 -7.90 7.09
CA VAL A 30 -3.76 -8.57 7.65
C VAL A 30 -2.48 -8.06 7.00
N PRO A 31 -1.31 -8.20 7.66
CA PRO A 31 -0.03 -7.80 7.04
C PRO A 31 0.23 -8.48 5.70
N PRO A 32 0.87 -7.78 4.74
CA PRO A 32 1.29 -8.36 3.47
C PRO A 32 2.15 -9.62 3.66
N ARG A 33 2.16 -10.52 2.67
CA ARG A 33 2.83 -11.83 2.75
C ARG A 33 4.31 -11.73 3.12
N GLU A 34 5.00 -10.72 2.64
CA GLU A 34 6.40 -10.46 2.95
C GLU A 34 6.66 -10.15 4.44
N PHE A 35 5.63 -9.67 5.17
CA PHE A 35 5.71 -9.33 6.60
C PHE A 35 5.04 -10.36 7.52
N THR A 36 4.66 -11.53 7.03
CA THR A 36 4.05 -12.59 7.87
C THR A 36 4.96 -13.07 9.00
N LYS A 37 6.27 -12.97 8.80
CA LYS A 37 7.30 -13.35 9.79
C LYS A 37 7.89 -12.15 10.52
N ALA A 38 7.38 -10.93 10.28
CA ALA A 38 7.91 -9.75 10.95
C ALA A 38 7.64 -9.81 12.46
N ARG A 39 8.71 -9.65 13.26
CA ARG A 39 8.69 -9.63 14.73
C ARG A 39 9.68 -8.57 15.20
N PHE A 40 9.52 -8.10 16.43
CA PHE A 40 10.51 -7.19 17.00
C PHE A 40 11.90 -7.81 17.11
N ASP A 41 11.99 -9.12 17.28
CA ASP A 41 13.26 -9.81 17.47
C ASP A 41 14.05 -10.01 16.17
N ASN A 42 13.37 -9.93 15.02
CA ASN A 42 14.04 -9.99 13.73
C ASN A 42 14.13 -8.63 13.00
N TYR A 43 13.75 -7.55 13.67
CA TYR A 43 14.08 -6.20 13.24
C TYR A 43 15.52 -5.89 13.67
N LEU A 44 16.38 -5.60 12.70
CA LEU A 44 17.80 -5.30 12.93
C LEU A 44 18.04 -3.80 12.76
N PRO A 45 18.10 -3.03 13.86
CA PRO A 45 18.45 -1.62 13.78
C PRO A 45 19.87 -1.41 13.25
N ASP A 46 20.03 -0.46 12.33
CA ASP A 46 21.35 -0.03 11.89
C ASP A 46 21.98 0.89 12.96
N SER A 47 23.22 0.58 13.35
CA SER A 47 23.97 1.35 14.36
C SER A 47 24.25 2.80 13.96
N ASN A 48 24.24 3.09 12.65
CA ASN A 48 24.41 4.44 12.13
C ASN A 48 23.16 5.31 12.33
N PHE A 49 22.00 4.69 12.60
CA PHE A 49 20.73 5.37 12.77
C PHE A 49 20.07 5.04 14.12
N PRO A 50 20.48 5.72 15.22
CA PRO A 50 19.97 5.44 16.58
C PRO A 50 18.45 5.54 16.72
N SER A 51 17.79 6.30 15.82
CA SER A 51 16.33 6.42 15.78
C SER A 51 15.63 5.08 15.54
N GLN A 52 16.26 4.14 14.82
CA GLN A 52 15.71 2.80 14.57
C GLN A 52 15.61 1.98 15.87
N SER A 53 16.65 2.03 16.73
CA SER A 53 16.61 1.39 18.05
C SER A 53 15.57 2.03 18.97
N SER A 54 15.42 3.36 18.90
CA SER A 54 14.41 4.10 19.64
C SER A 54 13.02 3.73 19.17
N ALA A 55 12.80 3.60 17.86
CA ALA A 55 11.53 3.19 17.26
C ALA A 55 11.14 1.76 17.66
N LEU A 56 12.10 0.82 17.64
CA LEU A 56 11.89 -0.54 18.12
C LEU A 56 11.45 -0.55 19.59
N SER A 57 12.12 0.24 20.44
CA SER A 57 11.78 0.35 21.86
C SER A 57 10.39 0.96 22.08
N ALA A 58 10.05 2.00 21.34
CA ALA A 58 8.72 2.64 21.37
C ALA A 58 7.62 1.67 20.92
N ALA A 59 7.86 0.94 19.83
CA ALA A 59 6.91 -0.07 19.31
C ALA A 59 6.67 -1.22 20.31
N ARG A 60 7.73 -1.72 20.96
CA ARG A 60 7.61 -2.73 22.04
C ARG A 60 6.80 -2.20 23.22
N SER A 61 7.08 -0.97 23.66
CA SER A 61 6.37 -0.32 24.77
C SER A 61 4.90 -0.07 24.43
N PHE A 62 4.62 0.26 23.17
CA PHE A 62 3.26 0.44 22.68
C PHE A 62 2.44 -0.84 22.77
N VAL A 63 2.99 -2.00 22.43
CA VAL A 63 2.27 -3.29 22.51
C VAL A 63 2.04 -3.74 23.95
N ARG A 64 3.00 -3.51 24.84
CA ARG A 64 2.98 -3.95 26.26
C ARG A 64 2.91 -2.75 27.20
N PRO A 65 1.79 -2.04 27.28
CA PRO A 65 1.68 -0.95 28.25
C PRO A 65 1.68 -1.54 29.68
N GLY A 66 2.76 -1.31 30.45
CA GLY A 66 2.63 -1.41 31.89
C GLY A 66 3.48 -2.42 32.65
N ILE A 67 4.71 -2.78 32.24
CA ILE A 67 5.62 -3.52 33.15
C ILE A 67 6.83 -2.69 33.62
N ILE A 68 7.20 -1.60 32.97
CA ILE A 68 8.44 -0.88 33.30
C ILE A 68 8.23 0.55 33.84
N GLY A 69 7.01 1.10 33.86
CA GLY A 69 6.79 2.53 34.16
C GLY A 69 6.06 2.86 35.47
N SER A 70 5.62 1.90 36.25
CA SER A 70 4.66 2.17 37.34
C SER A 70 5.29 2.67 38.66
N PHE A 71 6.60 2.70 38.82
CA PHE A 71 7.20 3.00 40.12
C PHE A 71 7.88 4.37 40.31
N PHE A 72 8.16 5.15 39.26
CA PHE A 72 9.01 6.33 39.45
C PHE A 72 8.60 7.66 38.83
N THR A 73 7.55 7.79 38.06
CA THR A 73 7.12 9.13 37.60
C THR A 73 5.60 9.29 37.54
N ARG A 74 5.07 10.07 38.48
CA ARG A 74 3.72 10.63 38.51
C ARG A 74 3.53 11.75 37.49
N ALA A 75 4.26 11.77 36.40
CA ALA A 75 3.93 12.61 35.25
C ALA A 75 2.83 11.92 34.46
N LYS A 76 1.67 12.55 34.32
CA LYS A 76 0.60 12.11 33.41
C LYS A 76 1.23 11.88 32.03
N ALA A 77 1.52 10.63 31.69
CA ALA A 77 1.95 10.31 30.34
C ALA A 77 0.88 10.86 29.38
N PRO A 78 1.27 11.55 28.32
CA PRO A 78 0.30 12.03 27.34
C PRO A 78 -0.54 10.82 26.87
N ASN A 79 -1.86 10.98 26.89
CA ASN A 79 -2.80 9.90 26.56
C ASN A 79 -2.89 9.77 25.04
N TYR A 80 -1.79 9.32 24.41
CA TYR A 80 -1.78 9.08 22.98
C TYR A 80 -2.71 7.93 22.61
N LEU A 81 -3.52 8.14 21.59
CA LEU A 81 -4.36 7.07 21.00
C LEU A 81 -3.53 6.08 20.21
N GLY A 82 -2.34 6.44 19.75
CA GLY A 82 -1.56 5.62 18.87
C GLY A 82 -0.08 5.98 18.79
N ILE A 83 0.64 5.20 17.99
CA ILE A 83 2.04 5.43 17.58
C ILE A 83 2.07 5.72 16.07
N TYR A 84 2.88 6.69 15.66
CA TYR A 84 3.09 7.08 14.27
C TYR A 84 4.57 6.95 13.93
N LEU A 85 4.89 6.01 13.05
CA LEU A 85 6.25 5.73 12.59
C LEU A 85 6.50 6.55 11.32
N ASP A 86 7.33 7.58 11.45
CA ASP A 86 7.70 8.51 10.40
C ASP A 86 9.11 8.26 9.88
N GLY A 87 9.34 8.38 8.59
CA GLY A 87 10.68 8.24 8.02
C GLY A 87 10.70 7.96 6.52
N GLY A 88 11.90 7.91 5.94
CA GLY A 88 12.12 7.64 4.52
C GLY A 88 11.62 6.27 4.06
N PHE A 89 11.79 6.00 2.77
CA PHE A 89 11.47 4.69 2.20
C PHE A 89 12.48 3.63 2.65
N GLY A 90 12.07 2.37 2.73
CA GLY A 90 12.97 1.25 2.98
C GLY A 90 13.53 1.12 4.39
N VAL A 91 13.29 2.07 5.29
CA VAL A 91 13.87 2.11 6.66
C VAL A 91 13.25 1.14 7.66
N GLY A 92 12.34 0.27 7.23
CA GLY A 92 11.76 -0.80 8.06
C GLY A 92 10.48 -0.43 8.83
N LYS A 93 9.80 0.68 8.52
CA LYS A 93 8.54 1.10 9.18
C LYS A 93 7.44 0.04 9.08
N THR A 94 7.18 -0.49 7.88
CA THR A 94 6.17 -1.53 7.67
C THR A 94 6.51 -2.81 8.42
N HIS A 95 7.81 -3.15 8.56
CA HIS A 95 8.24 -4.27 9.39
C HIS A 95 7.85 -4.04 10.86
N LEU A 96 8.16 -2.85 11.42
CA LEU A 96 7.78 -2.51 12.80
C LEU A 96 6.26 -2.50 12.99
N LEU A 97 5.51 -1.97 12.02
CA LEU A 97 4.04 -1.97 12.05
C LEU A 97 3.47 -3.39 12.06
N ALA A 98 4.00 -4.27 11.21
CA ALA A 98 3.62 -5.67 11.17
C ALA A 98 4.03 -6.41 12.46
N ALA A 99 5.21 -6.10 13.04
CA ALA A 99 5.63 -6.65 14.33
C ALA A 99 4.68 -6.21 15.45
N ILE A 100 4.25 -4.94 15.48
CA ILE A 100 3.21 -4.45 16.41
C ILE A 100 1.93 -5.29 16.25
N TRP A 101 1.49 -5.47 15.00
CA TRP A 101 0.28 -6.27 14.73
C TRP A 101 0.46 -7.71 15.22
N HIS A 102 1.56 -8.37 14.90
CA HIS A 102 1.78 -9.77 15.29
C HIS A 102 1.83 -9.96 16.81
N GLU A 103 2.50 -9.07 17.53
CA GLU A 103 2.71 -9.21 18.98
C GLU A 103 1.57 -8.65 19.84
N PHE A 104 0.64 -7.91 19.26
CA PHE A 104 -0.57 -7.48 19.96
C PHE A 104 -1.52 -8.67 20.17
N SER A 105 -1.96 -8.91 21.40
CA SER A 105 -2.77 -10.09 21.76
C SER A 105 -4.26 -9.96 21.48
N GLY A 106 -4.78 -8.73 21.34
CA GLY A 106 -6.20 -8.46 21.10
C GLY A 106 -6.64 -8.59 19.64
N LYS A 107 -7.90 -8.31 19.37
CA LYS A 107 -8.44 -8.24 18.01
C LYS A 107 -7.80 -7.07 17.28
N LYS A 108 -7.26 -7.33 16.10
CA LYS A 108 -6.43 -6.39 15.36
C LYS A 108 -6.69 -6.44 13.86
N ALA A 109 -6.60 -5.28 13.21
CA ALA A 109 -6.68 -5.13 11.77
C ALA A 109 -5.41 -4.47 11.24
N PHE A 110 -5.00 -4.82 10.03
CA PHE A 110 -3.89 -4.21 9.32
C PHE A 110 -4.32 -3.86 7.90
N GLY A 111 -4.12 -2.65 7.48
CA GLY A 111 -4.42 -2.23 6.10
C GLY A 111 -3.67 -0.96 5.74
N SER A 112 -3.59 -0.66 4.44
CA SER A 112 -3.14 0.66 4.00
C SER A 112 -4.22 1.71 4.25
N PHE A 113 -3.86 2.98 4.22
CA PHE A 113 -4.83 4.09 4.26
C PHE A 113 -5.94 3.89 3.22
N LEU A 114 -5.56 3.53 2.00
CA LEU A 114 -6.49 3.25 0.91
C LEU A 114 -7.40 2.04 1.21
N ALA A 115 -6.93 1.02 1.94
CA ALA A 115 -7.77 -0.14 2.29
C ALA A 115 -8.93 0.27 3.20
N TYR A 116 -8.68 1.16 4.15
CA TYR A 116 -9.73 1.64 5.06
C TYR A 116 -10.70 2.62 4.40
N THR A 117 -10.22 3.56 3.59
CA THR A 117 -11.13 4.46 2.83
C THR A 117 -11.98 3.67 1.85
N SER A 118 -11.42 2.62 1.28
CA SER A 118 -12.10 1.69 0.40
C SER A 118 -13.18 0.87 1.10
N LEU A 119 -12.90 0.40 2.31
CA LEU A 119 -13.89 -0.28 3.14
C LEU A 119 -15.07 0.65 3.44
N ILE A 120 -14.81 1.94 3.70
CA ILE A 120 -15.86 2.95 3.88
C ILE A 120 -16.66 3.13 2.58
N GLY A 121 -15.98 3.21 1.43
CA GLY A 121 -16.63 3.33 0.13
C GLY A 121 -17.52 2.13 -0.23
N LEU A 122 -17.15 0.93 0.20
CA LEU A 122 -17.90 -0.31 -0.04
C LEU A 122 -19.14 -0.43 0.86
N LEU A 123 -18.99 -0.14 2.16
CA LEU A 123 -20.01 -0.38 3.18
C LEU A 123 -20.83 0.86 3.55
N GLY A 124 -20.34 2.04 3.21
CA GLY A 124 -20.75 3.29 3.84
C GLY A 124 -20.11 3.46 5.24
N PHE A 125 -20.04 4.70 5.69
CA PHE A 125 -19.33 5.07 6.92
C PHE A 125 -19.84 4.35 8.18
N ALA A 126 -21.15 4.25 8.34
CA ALA A 126 -21.78 3.66 9.55
C ALA A 126 -21.44 2.18 9.71
N ASP A 127 -21.57 1.39 8.65
CA ASP A 127 -21.27 -0.04 8.69
C ASP A 127 -19.77 -0.30 8.78
N ALA A 128 -18.93 0.45 8.08
CA ALA A 128 -17.48 0.38 8.23
C ALA A 128 -17.06 0.67 9.68
N LEU A 129 -17.57 1.74 10.30
CA LEU A 129 -17.35 2.06 11.71
C LEU A 129 -17.79 0.93 12.64
N LYS A 130 -18.96 0.33 12.40
CA LYS A 130 -19.47 -0.80 13.17
C LYS A 130 -18.58 -2.03 13.08
N HIS A 131 -18.05 -2.34 11.88
CA HIS A 131 -17.14 -3.46 11.69
C HIS A 131 -15.79 -3.21 12.34
N LEU A 132 -15.20 -2.02 12.13
CA LEU A 132 -13.91 -1.64 12.68
C LEU A 132 -13.94 -1.46 14.22
N SER A 133 -15.10 -1.12 14.81
CA SER A 133 -15.27 -1.04 16.27
C SER A 133 -15.12 -2.39 16.99
N ARG A 134 -14.96 -3.49 16.28
CA ARG A 134 -14.73 -4.83 16.86
C ARG A 134 -13.26 -5.12 17.14
N TYR A 135 -12.37 -4.29 16.62
CA TYR A 135 -10.93 -4.39 16.82
C TYR A 135 -10.49 -3.56 18.03
N GLU A 136 -9.39 -3.94 18.61
CA GLU A 136 -8.74 -3.23 19.72
C GLU A 136 -7.50 -2.46 19.24
N LEU A 137 -6.93 -2.91 18.10
CA LEU A 137 -5.82 -2.27 17.40
C LEU A 137 -6.11 -2.17 15.92
N ILE A 138 -5.86 -1.01 15.33
CA ILE A 138 -5.89 -0.77 13.89
C ILE A 138 -4.52 -0.27 13.44
N CYS A 139 -3.85 -1.06 12.60
CA CYS A 139 -2.60 -0.72 11.96
C CYS A 139 -2.86 -0.13 10.57
N ILE A 140 -2.33 1.07 10.31
CA ILE A 140 -2.53 1.80 9.05
C ILE A 140 -1.18 1.99 8.39
N ASP A 141 -0.91 1.25 7.34
CA ASP A 141 0.31 1.40 6.54
C ASP A 141 0.14 2.49 5.47
N GLU A 142 1.23 3.17 5.14
CA GLU A 142 1.23 4.26 4.14
C GLU A 142 0.14 5.32 4.42
N PHE A 143 0.16 5.90 5.63
CA PHE A 143 -0.76 6.97 6.01
C PHE A 143 -0.41 8.24 5.24
N GLU A 144 -1.00 8.39 4.06
CA GLU A 144 -0.75 9.47 3.12
C GLU A 144 -2.07 10.16 2.78
N LEU A 145 -2.11 11.50 2.95
CA LEU A 145 -3.30 12.29 2.66
C LEU A 145 -3.21 12.86 1.24
N ASP A 146 -3.76 12.14 0.29
CA ASP A 146 -3.70 12.49 -1.13
C ASP A 146 -5.01 13.11 -1.65
N ASP A 147 -6.12 12.82 -1.00
CA ASP A 147 -7.46 13.27 -1.37
C ASP A 147 -8.17 13.92 -0.17
N PRO A 148 -8.87 15.08 -0.33
CA PRO A 148 -9.58 15.75 0.75
C PRO A 148 -10.72 14.91 1.32
N GLY A 149 -11.47 14.23 0.45
CA GLY A 149 -12.59 13.40 0.84
C GLY A 149 -12.13 12.26 1.73
N ASP A 150 -11.07 11.56 1.30
CA ASP A 150 -10.46 10.49 2.07
C ASP A 150 -9.87 11.00 3.39
N THR A 151 -9.27 12.21 3.39
CA THR A 151 -8.74 12.85 4.59
C THR A 151 -9.85 13.09 5.62
N MET A 152 -10.99 13.65 5.19
CA MET A 152 -12.14 13.87 6.08
C MET A 152 -12.71 12.57 6.61
N LEU A 153 -12.88 11.57 5.76
CA LEU A 153 -13.40 10.26 6.14
C LEU A 153 -12.52 9.59 7.19
N MET A 154 -11.19 9.60 6.97
CA MET A 154 -10.24 9.00 7.92
C MET A 154 -10.15 9.80 9.22
N SER A 155 -10.14 11.13 9.18
CA SER A 155 -10.15 11.97 10.38
C SER A 155 -11.35 11.64 11.26
N ARG A 156 -12.53 11.57 10.66
CA ARG A 156 -13.76 11.20 11.35
C ARG A 156 -13.70 9.76 11.88
N LEU A 157 -13.24 8.81 11.08
CA LEU A 157 -13.10 7.41 11.48
C LEU A 157 -12.19 7.24 12.69
N LEU A 158 -10.98 7.84 12.65
CA LEU A 158 -10.02 7.79 13.74
C LEU A 158 -10.58 8.45 15.01
N SER A 159 -11.31 9.55 14.87
CA SER A 159 -11.93 10.23 16.01
C SER A 159 -13.00 9.36 16.67
N GLU A 160 -13.91 8.77 15.88
CA GLU A 160 -15.00 7.95 16.40
C GLU A 160 -14.51 6.59 16.98
N LEU A 161 -13.54 5.96 16.34
CA LEU A 161 -12.92 4.73 16.85
C LEU A 161 -12.06 4.99 18.10
N GLY A 162 -11.30 6.08 18.10
CA GLY A 162 -10.49 6.50 19.26
C GLY A 162 -11.32 6.82 20.49
N SER A 163 -12.52 7.43 20.31
CA SER A 163 -13.47 7.66 21.42
C SER A 163 -13.98 6.37 22.06
N LYS A 164 -13.91 5.25 21.33
CA LYS A 164 -14.26 3.90 21.81
C LYS A 164 -13.06 3.16 22.42
N GLY A 165 -11.90 3.80 22.53
CA GLY A 165 -10.69 3.24 23.13
C GLY A 165 -9.87 2.35 22.18
N ILE A 166 -10.14 2.38 20.87
CA ILE A 166 -9.37 1.64 19.89
C ILE A 166 -8.01 2.32 19.71
N ARG A 167 -6.94 1.55 19.72
CA ARG A 167 -5.56 2.00 19.55
C ARG A 167 -5.17 1.98 18.08
N PHE A 168 -4.25 2.87 17.72
CA PHE A 168 -3.77 2.97 16.34
C PHE A 168 -2.25 2.84 16.27
N ALA A 169 -1.77 2.20 15.21
CA ALA A 169 -0.37 2.28 14.81
C ALA A 169 -0.33 2.66 13.34
N ALA A 170 0.43 3.65 12.97
CA ALA A 170 0.50 4.12 11.60
C ALA A 170 1.95 4.28 11.11
N THR A 171 2.16 4.12 9.80
CA THR A 171 3.42 4.46 9.12
C THR A 171 3.18 5.52 8.07
N SER A 172 4.14 6.41 7.86
CA SER A 172 4.13 7.34 6.73
C SER A 172 5.56 7.67 6.28
N ASN A 173 5.68 8.17 5.07
CA ASN A 173 6.91 8.78 4.57
C ASN A 173 6.90 10.31 4.73
N THR A 174 5.89 10.83 5.40
CA THR A 174 5.66 12.25 5.61
C THR A 174 5.36 12.49 7.08
N PRO A 175 6.10 13.37 7.77
CA PRO A 175 5.81 13.69 9.15
C PRO A 175 4.40 14.30 9.28
N PRO A 176 3.71 14.10 10.42
CA PRO A 176 2.31 14.49 10.56
C PRO A 176 2.03 15.98 10.29
N ASN A 177 2.96 16.85 10.63
CA ASN A 177 2.85 18.30 10.39
C ASN A 177 3.01 18.71 8.91
N ALA A 178 3.54 17.82 8.07
CA ALA A 178 3.72 18.01 6.63
C ALA A 178 2.76 17.14 5.79
N LEU A 179 1.82 16.45 6.43
CA LEU A 179 0.80 15.66 5.73
C LEU A 179 -0.05 16.56 4.82
N GLY A 180 -0.18 16.16 3.56
CA GLY A 180 -0.90 16.93 2.54
C GLY A 180 -0.13 18.13 1.98
N GLU A 181 1.07 18.45 2.45
CA GLU A 181 1.88 19.57 1.93
C GLU A 181 2.24 19.33 0.46
N GLY A 182 2.07 20.36 -0.39
CA GLY A 182 2.27 20.28 -1.84
C GLY A 182 1.21 19.48 -2.61
N ARG A 183 0.26 18.89 -1.91
CA ARG A 183 -0.94 18.25 -2.46
C ARG A 183 -2.09 19.24 -2.22
N PHE A 184 -2.98 19.46 -3.20
CA PHE A 184 -4.06 20.46 -3.17
C PHE A 184 -4.57 20.79 -1.75
N ALA A 185 -5.28 21.89 -1.55
CA ALA A 185 -6.08 22.30 -0.36
C ALA A 185 -5.67 21.79 1.06
N ALA A 186 -4.41 21.36 1.28
CA ALA A 186 -3.91 20.94 2.60
C ALA A 186 -4.16 22.01 3.68
N ARG A 187 -4.21 23.29 3.29
CA ARG A 187 -4.52 24.42 4.19
C ARG A 187 -5.94 24.36 4.73
N ASP A 188 -6.88 23.88 3.93
CA ASP A 188 -8.30 23.81 4.31
C ASP A 188 -8.54 22.68 5.33
N PHE A 189 -7.64 21.69 5.39
CA PHE A 189 -7.68 20.55 6.31
C PHE A 189 -6.57 20.55 7.37
N ALA A 190 -5.81 21.64 7.48
CA ALA A 190 -4.69 21.75 8.42
C ALA A 190 -5.11 21.50 9.87
N ARG A 191 -6.34 21.90 10.22
CA ARG A 191 -6.89 21.67 11.56
C ARG A 191 -7.16 20.20 11.84
N GLU A 192 -7.79 19.49 10.91
CA GLU A 192 -8.09 18.05 11.01
C GLU A 192 -6.81 17.24 11.08
N ILE A 193 -5.83 17.59 10.26
CA ILE A 193 -4.50 16.97 10.23
C ILE A 193 -3.77 17.19 11.56
N SER A 194 -3.78 18.42 12.10
CA SER A 194 -3.17 18.73 13.40
C SER A 194 -3.84 17.95 14.54
N VAL A 195 -5.17 17.92 14.58
CA VAL A 195 -5.94 17.18 15.60
C VAL A 195 -5.64 15.69 15.55
N MET A 196 -5.43 15.12 14.36
CA MET A 196 -4.99 13.72 14.22
C MET A 196 -3.56 13.55 14.72
N ALA A 197 -2.63 14.42 14.32
CA ALA A 197 -1.22 14.36 14.69
C ALA A 197 -1.02 14.42 16.21
N ASP A 198 -1.74 15.30 16.90
CA ASP A 198 -1.65 15.50 18.36
C ASP A 198 -2.06 14.26 19.17
N ARG A 199 -2.76 13.31 18.54
CA ARG A 199 -3.19 12.07 19.18
C ARG A 199 -2.19 10.93 19.05
N PHE A 200 -1.11 11.10 18.29
CA PHE A 200 -0.10 10.08 18.08
C PHE A 200 1.21 10.43 18.76
N GLN A 201 1.85 9.42 19.34
CA GLN A 201 3.28 9.49 19.64
C GLN A 201 4.03 9.39 18.32
N ILE A 202 4.67 10.47 17.91
CA ILE A 202 5.48 10.50 16.69
C ILE A 202 6.84 9.91 16.98
N VAL A 203 7.27 8.97 16.15
CA VAL A 203 8.54 8.26 16.27
C VAL A 203 9.24 8.24 14.91
N SER A 204 10.36 8.94 14.79
CA SER A 204 11.18 8.94 13.57
C SER A 204 11.93 7.63 13.41
N VAL A 205 12.02 7.18 12.18
CA VAL A 205 12.79 6.01 11.74
C VAL A 205 13.69 6.47 10.59
N ASP A 206 14.89 6.93 10.92
CA ASP A 206 15.88 7.37 9.93
C ASP A 206 16.59 6.15 9.34
N GLY A 207 17.11 6.29 8.13
CA GLY A 207 17.89 5.25 7.49
C GLY A 207 18.10 5.52 6.01
N ASP A 208 19.04 4.79 5.42
CA ASP A 208 19.20 4.74 3.99
C ASP A 208 18.06 3.91 3.37
N ASP A 209 17.64 4.30 2.18
CA ASP A 209 16.64 3.52 1.46
C ASP A 209 17.26 2.19 1.00
N TYR A 210 16.99 1.12 1.71
CA TYR A 210 17.45 -0.24 1.35
C TYR A 210 16.92 -0.74 -0.01
N ARG A 211 16.03 0.02 -0.65
CA ARG A 211 15.54 -0.24 -2.00
C ARG A 211 16.42 0.40 -3.08
N HIS A 212 17.52 1.03 -2.72
CA HIS A 212 18.54 1.51 -3.64
C HIS A 212 19.27 0.34 -4.35
N ARG A 213 18.51 -0.49 -5.05
CA ARG A 213 19.02 -1.00 -6.32
C ARG A 213 18.93 0.17 -7.29
N PRO A 214 20.00 0.48 -8.02
CA PRO A 214 19.91 1.46 -9.08
C PRO A 214 18.69 1.10 -9.94
N VAL A 215 17.77 2.05 -10.13
CA VAL A 215 16.68 1.87 -11.11
C VAL A 215 17.33 2.07 -12.49
N ASP A 216 18.31 1.23 -12.81
CA ASP A 216 18.93 1.15 -14.14
C ASP A 216 18.10 0.30 -15.11
N GLY A 217 16.93 -0.13 -14.70
CA GLY A 217 16.03 -0.94 -15.50
C GLY A 217 15.10 -0.08 -16.36
N HIS A 218 15.57 0.40 -17.51
CA HIS A 218 14.64 0.71 -18.59
C HIS A 218 13.98 -0.60 -19.02
N THR A 219 12.66 -0.72 -18.84
CA THR A 219 11.93 -1.87 -19.36
C THR A 219 11.80 -1.71 -20.87
N THR A 220 12.19 -2.74 -21.61
CA THR A 220 12.06 -2.73 -23.07
C THR A 220 10.67 -3.22 -23.45
N ALA A 221 9.98 -2.47 -24.30
CA ALA A 221 8.74 -2.95 -24.90
C ALA A 221 9.03 -4.17 -25.80
N LEU A 222 8.14 -5.16 -25.73
CA LEU A 222 8.21 -6.36 -26.57
C LEU A 222 7.63 -6.07 -27.96
N SER A 223 8.10 -6.80 -28.97
CA SER A 223 7.42 -6.87 -30.26
C SER A 223 6.17 -7.77 -30.17
N ASP A 224 5.24 -7.62 -31.09
CA ASP A 224 4.03 -8.46 -31.13
C ASP A 224 4.37 -9.94 -31.19
N SER A 225 5.41 -10.33 -31.95
CA SER A 225 5.87 -11.71 -32.02
C SER A 225 6.41 -12.24 -30.71
N GLN A 226 7.13 -11.41 -29.94
CA GLN A 226 7.63 -11.74 -28.61
C GLN A 226 6.47 -11.90 -27.61
N VAL A 227 5.47 -11.00 -27.68
CA VAL A 227 4.26 -11.11 -26.86
C VAL A 227 3.53 -12.42 -27.13
N GLU A 228 3.33 -12.79 -28.41
CA GLU A 228 2.70 -14.06 -28.76
C GLU A 228 3.49 -15.27 -28.26
N GLN A 229 4.82 -15.23 -28.36
CA GLN A 229 5.68 -16.29 -27.86
C GLN A 229 5.54 -16.41 -26.33
N LYS A 230 5.69 -15.31 -25.59
CA LYS A 230 5.57 -15.29 -24.13
C LYS A 230 4.20 -15.73 -23.64
N THR A 231 3.13 -15.32 -24.35
CA THR A 231 1.76 -15.77 -24.07
C THR A 231 1.64 -17.28 -24.19
N ARG A 232 2.14 -17.87 -25.28
CA ARG A 232 2.09 -19.32 -25.49
C ARG A 232 2.91 -20.07 -24.44
N GLU A 233 4.10 -19.57 -24.10
CA GLU A 233 4.96 -20.14 -23.06
C GLU A 233 4.26 -20.12 -21.69
N ALA A 234 3.66 -19.00 -21.30
CA ALA A 234 2.94 -18.88 -20.03
C ALA A 234 1.74 -19.82 -19.95
N LEU A 235 0.89 -19.85 -20.99
CA LEU A 235 -0.27 -20.75 -21.06
C LEU A 235 0.14 -22.22 -21.02
N SER A 236 1.26 -22.60 -21.66
CA SER A 236 1.77 -23.96 -21.63
C SER A 236 2.28 -24.40 -20.25
N LYS A 237 2.68 -23.44 -19.43
CA LYS A 237 3.08 -23.64 -18.02
C LYS A 237 1.88 -23.64 -17.06
N GLY A 238 0.64 -23.52 -17.58
CA GLY A 238 -0.58 -23.43 -16.77
C GLY A 238 -0.82 -22.08 -16.13
N GLN A 239 -0.12 -21.03 -16.57
CA GLN A 239 -0.32 -19.67 -16.08
C GLN A 239 -1.51 -19.00 -16.75
N ASN A 240 -2.28 -18.23 -15.99
CA ASN A 240 -3.39 -17.44 -16.51
C ASN A 240 -2.87 -16.10 -17.02
N VAL A 241 -3.18 -15.78 -18.27
CA VAL A 241 -2.68 -14.58 -18.95
C VAL A 241 -3.81 -13.62 -19.23
N ALA A 242 -3.67 -12.36 -18.82
CA ALA A 242 -4.51 -11.27 -19.29
C ALA A 242 -3.78 -10.44 -20.34
N LYS A 243 -4.48 -10.01 -21.38
CA LYS A 243 -3.96 -9.10 -22.39
C LYS A 243 -4.97 -8.02 -22.69
N ASP A 244 -4.58 -6.77 -22.46
CA ASP A 244 -5.43 -5.61 -22.65
C ASP A 244 -4.69 -4.49 -23.40
N ASP A 245 -5.45 -3.67 -24.11
CA ASP A 245 -4.94 -2.39 -24.60
C ASP A 245 -4.76 -1.42 -23.43
N PHE A 246 -3.64 -0.72 -23.39
CA PHE A 246 -3.27 0.13 -22.25
C PHE A 246 -4.30 1.24 -22.01
N ALA A 247 -4.76 1.92 -23.07
CA ALA A 247 -5.75 2.98 -22.93
C ALA A 247 -7.12 2.44 -22.48
N GLN A 248 -7.53 1.27 -22.99
CA GLN A 248 -8.79 0.64 -22.58
C GLN A 248 -8.73 0.22 -21.11
N LEU A 249 -7.61 -0.35 -20.66
CA LEU A 249 -7.42 -0.67 -19.24
C LEU A 249 -7.50 0.57 -18.37
N LEU A 250 -6.82 1.66 -18.72
CA LEU A 250 -6.90 2.92 -17.94
C LEU A 250 -8.33 3.46 -17.85
N ASN A 251 -9.10 3.38 -18.95
CA ASN A 251 -10.51 3.76 -18.97
C ASN A 251 -11.38 2.83 -18.09
N HIS A 252 -11.05 1.55 -18.04
CA HIS A 252 -11.71 0.61 -17.14
C HIS A 252 -11.38 0.91 -15.68
N LEU A 253 -10.11 1.14 -15.35
CA LEU A 253 -9.67 1.52 -14.00
C LEU A 253 -10.33 2.83 -13.51
N ALA A 254 -10.71 3.73 -14.40
CA ALA A 254 -11.44 4.94 -14.04
C ALA A 254 -12.87 4.66 -13.51
N LYS A 255 -13.43 3.50 -13.88
CA LYS A 255 -14.79 3.07 -13.47
C LYS A 255 -14.75 2.09 -12.29
N VAL A 256 -13.59 1.54 -11.97
CA VAL A 256 -13.38 0.59 -10.88
C VAL A 256 -12.64 1.27 -9.74
N HIS A 257 -13.21 1.26 -8.54
CA HIS A 257 -12.53 1.84 -7.39
C HIS A 257 -11.23 1.07 -7.08
N PRO A 258 -10.09 1.73 -6.75
CA PRO A 258 -8.80 1.06 -6.52
C PRO A 258 -8.80 -0.07 -5.49
N SER A 259 -9.74 -0.04 -4.53
CA SER A 259 -9.94 -1.15 -3.57
C SER A 259 -10.29 -2.48 -4.20
N LYS A 260 -10.86 -2.45 -5.39
CA LYS A 260 -11.29 -3.64 -6.12
C LYS A 260 -10.19 -4.20 -7.03
N TYR A 261 -9.03 -3.53 -7.13
CA TYR A 261 -7.97 -3.94 -8.04
C TYR A 261 -7.36 -5.29 -7.66
N LEU A 262 -7.28 -5.61 -6.38
CA LEU A 262 -6.81 -6.93 -5.96
C LEU A 262 -7.75 -8.04 -6.47
N LYS A 263 -9.07 -7.81 -6.37
CA LYS A 263 -10.09 -8.73 -6.94
C LYS A 263 -10.06 -8.77 -8.46
N LEU A 264 -9.74 -7.65 -9.11
CA LEU A 264 -9.62 -7.55 -10.56
C LEU A 264 -8.51 -8.46 -11.11
N ILE A 265 -7.40 -8.57 -10.38
CA ILE A 265 -6.20 -9.29 -10.81
C ILE A 265 -6.03 -10.68 -10.17
N GLU A 266 -6.94 -11.11 -9.30
CA GLU A 266 -6.75 -12.34 -8.48
C GLU A 266 -6.62 -13.63 -9.29
N SER A 267 -7.15 -13.65 -10.50
CA SER A 267 -7.20 -14.83 -11.36
C SER A 267 -6.08 -14.93 -12.40
N ILE A 268 -5.15 -13.97 -12.42
CA ILE A 268 -4.08 -13.92 -13.43
C ILE A 268 -2.70 -14.05 -12.81
N ASP A 269 -1.78 -14.59 -13.61
CA ASP A 269 -0.36 -14.72 -13.24
C ASP A 269 0.53 -13.80 -14.10
N PHE A 270 0.03 -13.37 -15.25
CA PHE A 270 0.75 -12.55 -16.21
C PHE A 270 -0.19 -11.53 -16.89
N LEU A 271 0.19 -10.26 -16.86
CA LEU A 271 -0.51 -9.16 -17.51
C LEU A 271 0.32 -8.60 -18.67
N ILE A 272 -0.28 -8.52 -19.85
CA ILE A 272 0.30 -7.94 -21.04
C ILE A 272 -0.48 -6.68 -21.42
N LEU A 273 0.22 -5.55 -21.53
CA LEU A 273 -0.36 -4.26 -21.90
C LEU A 273 0.10 -3.88 -23.31
N THR A 274 -0.82 -3.85 -24.27
CA THR A 274 -0.51 -3.46 -25.64
C THR A 274 -0.61 -1.95 -25.82
N SER A 275 0.14 -1.41 -26.77
CA SER A 275 0.12 0.01 -27.14
C SER A 275 0.40 0.96 -25.96
N ALA A 276 1.31 0.57 -25.06
CA ALA A 276 1.71 1.43 -23.94
C ALA A 276 2.27 2.76 -24.46
N HIS A 277 1.87 3.85 -23.85
CA HIS A 277 2.23 5.21 -24.23
C HIS A 277 2.41 6.10 -23.00
N LYS A 278 2.99 7.29 -23.17
CA LYS A 278 3.14 8.27 -22.09
C LYS A 278 1.79 8.75 -21.58
N LEU A 279 1.64 8.78 -20.26
CA LEU A 279 0.47 9.30 -19.57
C LEU A 279 0.59 10.82 -19.43
N THR A 280 -0.50 11.52 -19.73
CA THR A 280 -0.61 12.96 -19.55
C THR A 280 -1.60 13.34 -18.44
N ASP A 281 -2.57 12.47 -18.16
CA ASP A 281 -3.54 12.67 -17.09
C ASP A 281 -3.03 12.12 -15.76
N GLN A 282 -2.96 13.00 -14.75
CA GLN A 282 -2.44 12.65 -13.43
C GLN A 282 -3.33 11.62 -12.71
N SER A 283 -4.64 11.66 -12.89
CA SER A 283 -5.56 10.73 -12.25
C SER A 283 -5.43 9.33 -12.85
N ALA A 284 -5.23 9.22 -14.17
CA ALA A 284 -4.94 7.95 -14.84
C ALA A 284 -3.59 7.41 -14.37
N ALA A 285 -2.56 8.26 -14.26
CA ALA A 285 -1.26 7.87 -13.78
C ALA A 285 -1.29 7.33 -12.34
N LEU A 286 -2.01 7.98 -11.43
CA LEU A 286 -2.16 7.50 -10.04
C LEU A 286 -2.98 6.21 -9.94
N ARG A 287 -4.00 6.02 -10.78
CA ARG A 287 -4.73 4.75 -10.86
C ARG A 287 -3.83 3.62 -11.38
N PHE A 288 -2.99 3.90 -12.37
CA PHE A 288 -2.01 2.94 -12.83
C PHE A 288 -0.96 2.59 -11.76
N VAL A 289 -0.46 3.57 -11.01
CA VAL A 289 0.39 3.32 -9.82
C VAL A 289 -0.31 2.36 -8.86
N SER A 290 -1.58 2.60 -8.55
CA SER A 290 -2.36 1.74 -7.64
C SER A 290 -2.50 0.32 -8.17
N LEU A 291 -2.67 0.13 -9.47
CA LEU A 291 -2.69 -1.20 -10.10
C LEU A 291 -1.32 -1.88 -9.98
N VAL A 292 -0.24 -1.16 -10.33
CA VAL A 292 1.14 -1.68 -10.25
C VAL A 292 1.47 -2.13 -8.82
N ASP A 293 1.03 -1.39 -7.82
CA ASP A 293 1.21 -1.76 -6.41
C ASP A 293 0.57 -3.13 -6.12
N ARG A 294 -0.66 -3.38 -6.61
CA ARG A 294 -1.35 -4.67 -6.43
C ARG A 294 -0.73 -5.80 -7.24
N LEU A 295 -0.31 -5.54 -8.48
CA LEU A 295 0.43 -6.51 -9.29
C LEU A 295 1.72 -6.95 -8.59
N TYR A 296 2.45 -6.00 -7.99
CA TYR A 296 3.68 -6.26 -7.25
C TYR A 296 3.43 -7.11 -5.99
N GLU A 297 2.44 -6.75 -5.17
CA GLU A 297 2.03 -7.51 -3.99
C GLU A 297 1.63 -8.95 -4.34
N SER A 298 0.99 -9.15 -5.48
CA SER A 298 0.54 -10.46 -5.98
C SER A 298 1.61 -11.19 -6.81
N ARG A 299 2.76 -10.55 -7.11
CA ARG A 299 3.85 -11.08 -7.94
C ARG A 299 3.40 -11.50 -9.35
N ILE A 300 2.52 -10.72 -9.96
CA ILE A 300 2.02 -10.94 -11.31
C ILE A 300 3.03 -10.39 -12.31
N ALA A 301 3.50 -11.23 -13.22
CA ALA A 301 4.42 -10.82 -14.28
C ALA A 301 3.80 -9.73 -15.18
N LEU A 302 4.61 -8.83 -15.71
CA LEU A 302 4.15 -7.67 -16.49
C LEU A 302 4.99 -7.47 -17.75
N ALA A 303 4.33 -7.30 -18.89
CA ALA A 303 4.98 -6.95 -20.15
C ALA A 303 4.17 -5.93 -20.94
N SER A 304 4.81 -5.26 -21.90
CA SER A 304 4.12 -4.32 -22.79
C SER A 304 4.65 -4.34 -24.22
N THR A 305 3.80 -3.84 -25.14
CA THR A 305 4.20 -3.34 -26.44
C THR A 305 4.05 -1.81 -26.49
N GLY A 306 4.61 -1.15 -27.48
CA GLY A 306 4.63 0.32 -27.58
C GLY A 306 5.87 0.91 -26.94
N ILE A 307 5.77 1.47 -25.73
CA ILE A 307 6.95 1.91 -24.95
C ILE A 307 7.16 1.04 -23.72
N GLY A 308 8.36 1.11 -23.15
CA GLY A 308 8.65 0.47 -21.85
C GLY A 308 7.77 1.04 -20.75
N LEU A 309 7.23 0.20 -19.89
CA LEU A 309 6.29 0.65 -18.84
C LEU A 309 6.92 1.55 -17.78
N THR A 310 8.25 1.53 -17.65
CA THR A 310 8.97 2.49 -16.80
C THR A 310 9.00 3.91 -17.38
N GLU A 311 8.69 4.06 -18.67
CA GLU A 311 8.69 5.33 -19.39
C GLU A 311 7.30 5.98 -19.52
N VAL A 312 6.25 5.32 -19.04
CA VAL A 312 4.88 5.82 -19.19
C VAL A 312 4.58 7.09 -18.39
N PHE A 313 5.33 7.35 -17.32
CA PHE A 313 5.17 8.57 -16.52
C PHE A 313 5.92 9.73 -17.16
N SER A 314 5.23 10.88 -17.33
CA SER A 314 5.83 12.09 -17.91
C SER A 314 6.84 12.73 -16.95
N GLU A 315 7.68 13.62 -17.47
CA GLU A 315 8.61 14.42 -16.65
C GLU A 315 7.86 15.27 -15.61
N GLU A 316 6.69 15.81 -15.98
CA GLU A 316 5.84 16.57 -15.07
C GLU A 316 5.36 15.72 -13.89
N HIS A 317 4.99 14.46 -14.15
CA HIS A 317 4.65 13.51 -13.09
C HIS A 317 5.83 13.29 -12.14
N ILE A 318 7.03 13.08 -12.70
CA ILE A 318 8.25 12.82 -11.91
C ILE A 318 8.71 14.07 -11.15
N ALA A 319 8.44 15.28 -11.64
CA ALA A 319 8.77 16.54 -10.96
C ALA A 319 7.70 16.98 -9.95
N GLY A 320 6.48 16.44 -10.03
CA GLY A 320 5.32 16.86 -9.25
C GLY A 320 5.26 16.33 -7.81
N GLY A 321 4.20 16.71 -7.10
CA GLY A 321 3.99 16.35 -5.68
C GLY A 321 3.87 14.83 -5.40
N TYR A 322 3.57 14.03 -6.42
CA TYR A 322 3.49 12.57 -6.31
C TYR A 322 4.74 11.84 -6.78
N ARG A 323 5.85 12.56 -6.99
CA ARG A 323 7.13 12.01 -7.46
C ARG A 323 7.50 10.68 -6.82
N LYS A 324 7.40 10.59 -5.50
CA LYS A 324 7.76 9.40 -4.73
C LYS A 324 6.93 8.17 -5.13
N LYS A 325 5.63 8.36 -5.42
CA LYS A 325 4.74 7.27 -5.86
C LYS A 325 5.13 6.77 -7.25
N TYR A 326 5.42 7.68 -8.16
CA TYR A 326 5.85 7.31 -9.51
C TYR A 326 7.19 6.58 -9.52
N LEU A 327 8.19 7.05 -8.76
CA LEU A 327 9.48 6.36 -8.63
C LEU A 327 9.34 4.96 -8.03
N ARG A 328 8.46 4.80 -7.02
CA ARG A 328 8.14 3.49 -6.47
C ARG A 328 7.50 2.58 -7.52
N ALA A 329 6.55 3.09 -8.29
CA ALA A 329 5.90 2.32 -9.35
C ALA A 329 6.90 1.91 -10.44
N ILE A 330 7.80 2.80 -10.87
CA ILE A 330 8.87 2.49 -11.82
C ILE A 330 9.73 1.32 -11.32
N SER A 331 10.18 1.38 -10.06
CA SER A 331 10.96 0.29 -9.45
C SER A 331 10.20 -1.03 -9.42
N ARG A 332 8.90 -1.00 -9.06
CA ARG A 332 8.03 -2.19 -9.03
C ARG A 332 7.81 -2.77 -10.44
N ILE A 333 7.56 -1.91 -11.43
CA ILE A 333 7.45 -2.31 -12.83
C ILE A 333 8.71 -3.04 -13.29
N GLY A 334 9.90 -2.49 -13.01
CA GLY A 334 11.16 -3.16 -13.33
C GLY A 334 11.22 -4.57 -12.78
N SER A 335 10.92 -4.73 -11.48
CA SER A 335 10.90 -6.05 -10.84
C SER A 335 9.85 -7.01 -11.42
N LEU A 336 8.68 -6.52 -11.85
CA LEU A 336 7.63 -7.36 -12.42
C LEU A 336 7.93 -7.79 -13.86
N THR A 337 8.65 -6.97 -14.61
CA THR A 337 9.08 -7.31 -15.97
C THR A 337 10.24 -8.32 -15.99
N GLU A 338 11.03 -8.42 -14.92
CA GLU A 338 12.04 -9.47 -14.76
C GLU A 338 11.42 -10.87 -14.53
N LEU A 339 10.12 -10.97 -14.23
CA LEU A 339 9.43 -12.24 -14.03
C LEU A 339 9.01 -12.92 -15.35
N VAL A 340 9.13 -12.22 -16.49
CA VAL A 340 8.64 -12.65 -17.82
C VAL A 340 9.61 -13.62 -18.56
#